data_8a1e9562fd5915d64f6f61f99b447afe
#
_entry.id   8a1e9562fd5915d64f6f61f99b447afe
#
_cell.length_a   1.000
_cell.length_b   1.000
_cell.length_c   1.000
_cell.angle_alpha   90.00
_cell.angle_beta   90.00
_cell.angle_gamma   90.00
#
_symmetry.space_group_name_H-M   'P 1'
#
loop_
_entity.id
_entity.type
_entity.pdbx_description
1 polymer ?
#
loop_
_entity_poly.entity_id
_entity_poly.type
_entity_poly.pdbx_seq_one_letter_code
_entity_poly.pdbx_strand_id
1 'polypeptide(L)'
;FEVKEDGSVTKVEMKDEYSKVEISKTDLTTGKELEGAKLQIIRKDGTVLEEWIIDGKPHSVEKLPVNEELTLREITAPDGYEIAEDVTFTLKDTMEVQKVEMKDARTPEKTTEKTNAPKTGDNQKIWAFVLLALASAGTATGVTVYRRKKSKMTDNKKETEEK
;
A
#
# COMPACT_ATOMS: atom_id res chain seq x y z
N PHE A 1 1.34 42.81 -20.23
CA PHE A 1 2.09 43.44 -21.34
C PHE A 1 1.64 44.88 -21.44
N GLU A 2 2.57 45.74 -21.81
CA GLU A 2 2.31 47.16 -22.01
C GLU A 2 2.34 47.45 -23.52
N VAL A 3 1.27 48.04 -24.02
CA VAL A 3 1.21 48.46 -25.43
C VAL A 3 1.74 49.89 -25.50
N LYS A 4 2.84 50.09 -26.22
CA LYS A 4 3.43 51.41 -26.42
C LYS A 4 2.71 52.17 -27.53
N GLU A 5 2.56 53.46 -27.37
CA GLU A 5 1.89 54.33 -28.34
C GLU A 5 2.62 54.42 -29.70
N ASP A 6 3.88 53.99 -29.78
CA ASP A 6 4.69 53.98 -31.00
C ASP A 6 4.38 52.83 -31.96
N GLY A 7 3.38 51.97 -31.61
CA GLY A 7 3.02 50.78 -32.39
C GLY A 7 4.00 49.62 -32.31
N SER A 8 5.00 49.69 -31.43
CA SER A 8 5.92 48.57 -31.21
C SER A 8 5.23 47.45 -30.42
N VAL A 9 5.44 46.21 -30.83
CA VAL A 9 4.90 45.03 -30.18
C VAL A 9 5.95 44.48 -29.24
N THR A 10 5.67 44.46 -27.94
CA THR A 10 6.50 43.72 -26.97
C THR A 10 6.14 42.25 -27.05
N LYS A 11 7.05 41.45 -27.56
CA LYS A 11 6.91 39.98 -27.53
C LYS A 11 7.09 39.50 -26.09
N VAL A 12 6.00 39.03 -25.50
CA VAL A 12 6.05 38.32 -24.20
C VAL A 12 6.12 36.83 -24.51
N GLU A 13 7.22 36.19 -24.14
CA GLU A 13 7.39 34.75 -24.24
C GLU A 13 7.02 34.15 -22.89
N MET A 14 5.95 33.39 -22.85
CA MET A 14 5.56 32.60 -21.68
C MET A 14 6.13 31.21 -21.87
N LYS A 15 7.05 30.80 -21.00
CA LYS A 15 7.56 29.43 -20.94
C LYS A 15 6.80 28.72 -19.86
N ASP A 16 5.95 27.79 -20.27
CA ASP A 16 5.35 26.82 -19.36
C ASP A 16 6.38 25.72 -19.11
N GLU A 17 6.94 25.68 -17.91
CA GLU A 17 7.80 24.60 -17.49
C GLU A 17 6.96 23.59 -16.73
N TYR A 18 7.15 22.33 -17.12
CA TYR A 18 6.44 21.22 -16.48
C TYR A 18 7.13 20.79 -15.20
N SER A 19 6.31 20.39 -14.22
CA SER A 19 6.85 19.69 -13.04
C SER A 19 7.57 18.42 -13.47
N LYS A 20 8.71 18.16 -12.82
CA LYS A 20 9.52 16.95 -13.00
C LYS A 20 9.67 16.24 -11.68
N VAL A 21 9.37 14.95 -11.67
CA VAL A 21 9.57 14.10 -10.49
C VAL A 21 10.33 12.85 -10.88
N GLU A 22 11.24 12.43 -10.04
CA GLU A 22 11.99 11.20 -10.12
C GLU A 22 11.48 10.24 -9.04
N ILE A 23 10.95 9.10 -9.45
CA ILE A 23 10.39 8.08 -8.57
C ILE A 23 11.38 6.95 -8.44
N SER A 24 11.84 6.69 -7.21
CA SER A 24 12.71 5.57 -6.86
C SER A 24 11.93 4.50 -6.12
N LYS A 25 12.16 3.23 -6.46
CA LYS A 25 11.63 2.06 -5.78
C LYS A 25 12.77 1.21 -5.25
N THR A 26 12.97 1.19 -3.94
CA THR A 26 14.18 0.65 -3.32
C THR A 26 13.90 -0.45 -2.29
N ASP A 27 14.85 -1.37 -2.13
CA ASP A 27 14.88 -2.34 -1.04
C ASP A 27 15.09 -1.60 0.30
N LEU A 28 14.19 -1.79 1.24
CA LEU A 28 14.19 -1.14 2.56
C LEU A 28 15.50 -1.35 3.34
N THR A 29 16.16 -2.49 3.16
CA THR A 29 17.36 -2.87 3.90
C THR A 29 18.64 -2.40 3.23
N THR A 30 18.72 -2.54 1.90
CA THR A 30 19.95 -2.29 1.14
C THR A 30 19.97 -0.93 0.43
N GLY A 31 18.82 -0.30 0.25
CA GLY A 31 18.66 0.95 -0.50
C GLY A 31 18.91 0.80 -2.01
N LYS A 32 18.98 -0.44 -2.53
CA LYS A 32 19.17 -0.67 -3.96
C LYS A 32 17.85 -0.53 -4.69
N GLU A 33 17.91 0.04 -5.90
CA GLU A 33 16.76 0.08 -6.81
C GLU A 33 16.28 -1.35 -7.12
N LEU A 34 14.95 -1.49 -7.18
CA LEU A 34 14.28 -2.74 -7.51
C LEU A 34 13.79 -2.73 -8.95
N GLU A 35 13.49 -3.90 -9.48
CA GLU A 35 12.89 -4.08 -10.81
C GLU A 35 11.66 -4.98 -10.73
N GLY A 36 10.73 -4.85 -11.69
CA GLY A 36 9.57 -5.72 -11.82
C GLY A 36 8.33 -5.26 -11.05
N ALA A 37 8.41 -4.28 -10.16
CA ALA A 37 7.23 -3.70 -9.53
C ALA A 37 6.39 -2.91 -10.54
N LYS A 38 5.07 -3.01 -10.42
CA LYS A 38 4.12 -2.18 -11.16
C LYS A 38 3.61 -1.06 -10.27
N LEU A 39 3.84 0.19 -10.67
CA LEU A 39 3.49 1.39 -9.93
C LEU A 39 2.46 2.23 -10.67
N GLN A 40 1.68 2.99 -9.91
CA GLN A 40 0.74 4.00 -10.40
C GLN A 40 0.90 5.29 -9.62
N ILE A 41 0.76 6.44 -10.31
CA ILE A 41 0.48 7.73 -9.67
C ILE A 41 -1.00 8.02 -9.88
N ILE A 42 -1.71 8.24 -8.78
CA ILE A 42 -3.16 8.47 -8.78
C ILE A 42 -3.53 9.74 -8.05
N ARG A 43 -4.61 10.38 -8.50
CA ARG A 43 -5.27 11.47 -7.78
C ARG A 43 -6.11 10.97 -6.62
N LYS A 44 -6.52 11.88 -5.76
CA LYS A 44 -7.43 11.60 -4.64
C LYS A 44 -8.78 11.01 -5.06
N ASP A 45 -9.25 11.31 -6.26
CA ASP A 45 -10.48 10.75 -6.84
C ASP A 45 -10.30 9.36 -7.46
N GLY A 46 -9.07 8.82 -7.44
CA GLY A 46 -8.71 7.52 -8.02
C GLY A 46 -8.31 7.58 -9.49
N THR A 47 -8.28 8.76 -10.12
CA THR A 47 -7.81 8.90 -11.50
C THR A 47 -6.34 8.53 -11.62
N VAL A 48 -6.00 7.57 -12.48
CA VAL A 48 -4.62 7.18 -12.79
C VAL A 48 -4.01 8.21 -13.73
N LEU A 49 -2.91 8.84 -13.32
CA LEU A 49 -2.15 9.80 -14.11
C LEU A 49 -1.01 9.15 -14.87
N GLU A 50 -0.33 8.19 -14.25
CA GLU A 50 0.79 7.45 -14.80
C GLU A 50 0.77 6.01 -14.29
N GLU A 51 1.18 5.05 -15.13
CA GLU A 51 1.35 3.64 -14.77
C GLU A 51 2.55 3.06 -15.51
N TRP A 52 3.46 2.40 -14.79
CA TRP A 52 4.65 1.77 -15.40
C TRP A 52 5.15 0.57 -14.61
N ILE A 53 6.08 -0.16 -15.21
CA ILE A 53 6.86 -1.22 -14.54
C ILE A 53 8.28 -0.69 -14.36
N ILE A 54 8.82 -0.81 -13.15
CA ILE A 54 10.18 -0.37 -12.83
C ILE A 54 11.23 -1.32 -13.42
N ASP A 55 12.35 -0.75 -13.88
CA ASP A 55 13.45 -1.45 -14.57
C ASP A 55 14.78 -1.41 -13.80
N GLY A 56 14.73 -1.23 -12.48
CA GLY A 56 15.92 -1.12 -11.63
C GLY A 56 16.59 0.25 -11.64
N LYS A 57 15.87 1.28 -12.10
CA LYS A 57 16.31 2.67 -12.13
C LYS A 57 15.20 3.61 -11.68
N PRO A 58 15.53 4.84 -11.22
CA PRO A 58 14.54 5.86 -10.99
C PRO A 58 13.75 6.18 -12.27
N HIS A 59 12.43 6.26 -12.15
CA HIS A 59 11.52 6.61 -13.24
C HIS A 59 11.21 8.11 -13.22
N SER A 60 11.41 8.79 -14.35
CA SER A 60 11.12 10.22 -14.48
C SER A 60 9.73 10.44 -15.06
N VAL A 61 8.91 11.22 -14.35
CA VAL A 61 7.58 11.62 -14.80
C VAL A 61 7.54 13.14 -14.93
N GLU A 62 6.94 13.60 -16.02
CA GLU A 62 6.72 15.04 -16.30
C GLU A 62 5.23 15.34 -16.41
N LYS A 63 4.88 16.63 -16.27
CA LYS A 63 3.50 17.13 -16.46
C LYS A 63 2.48 16.67 -15.42
N LEU A 64 2.96 16.28 -14.23
CA LEU A 64 2.06 16.05 -13.12
C LEU A 64 1.53 17.37 -12.55
N PRO A 65 0.30 17.38 -11.99
CA PRO A 65 -0.25 18.56 -11.35
C PRO A 65 0.62 18.96 -10.14
N VAL A 66 0.82 20.27 -9.99
CA VAL A 66 1.51 20.88 -8.84
C VAL A 66 0.50 21.32 -7.78
N ASN A 67 0.93 21.41 -6.53
CA ASN A 67 0.11 21.83 -5.39
C ASN A 67 -1.16 20.98 -5.18
N GLU A 68 -1.19 19.77 -5.74
CA GLU A 68 -2.22 18.77 -5.55
C GLU A 68 -1.63 17.55 -4.83
N GLU A 69 -2.39 16.95 -3.92
CA GLU A 69 -2.00 15.70 -3.25
C GLU A 69 -2.16 14.53 -4.22
N LEU A 70 -1.07 13.84 -4.48
CA LEU A 70 -0.97 12.65 -5.31
C LEU A 70 -0.58 11.45 -4.46
N THR A 71 -0.92 10.27 -4.93
CA THR A 71 -0.57 9.00 -4.29
C THR A 71 0.24 8.13 -5.26
N LEU A 72 1.42 7.71 -4.84
CA LEU A 72 2.18 6.64 -5.47
C LEU A 72 1.73 5.32 -4.86
N ARG A 73 1.21 4.44 -5.68
CA ARG A 73 0.67 3.12 -5.30
C ARG A 73 1.41 2.01 -6.01
N GLU A 74 1.71 0.95 -5.27
CA GLU A 74 2.20 -0.28 -5.83
C GLU A 74 1.05 -1.25 -6.11
N ILE A 75 0.96 -1.70 -7.37
CA ILE A 75 -0.04 -2.67 -7.82
C ILE A 75 0.47 -4.10 -7.73
N THR A 76 1.75 -4.27 -8.01
CA THR A 76 2.43 -5.57 -7.94
C THR A 76 3.84 -5.35 -7.40
N ALA A 77 4.18 -6.05 -6.33
CA ALA A 77 5.54 -6.03 -5.80
C ALA A 77 6.49 -6.89 -6.63
N PRO A 78 7.80 -6.61 -6.57
CA PRO A 78 8.83 -7.48 -7.13
C PRO A 78 8.83 -8.85 -6.46
N ASP A 79 9.36 -9.86 -7.14
CA ASP A 79 9.50 -11.21 -6.58
C ASP A 79 10.31 -11.19 -5.27
N GLY A 80 9.77 -11.78 -4.21
CA GLY A 80 10.39 -11.87 -2.90
C GLY A 80 10.20 -10.63 -2.03
N TYR A 81 9.32 -9.71 -2.41
CA TYR A 81 8.96 -8.52 -1.63
C TYR A 81 7.47 -8.48 -1.29
N GLU A 82 7.13 -7.76 -0.24
CA GLU A 82 5.75 -7.46 0.12
C GLU A 82 5.32 -6.16 -0.57
N ILE A 83 4.03 -6.03 -0.91
CA ILE A 83 3.47 -4.78 -1.45
C ILE A 83 3.67 -3.67 -0.43
N ALA A 84 4.27 -2.56 -0.86
CA ALA A 84 4.47 -1.38 -0.03
C ALA A 84 3.15 -0.65 0.25
N GLU A 85 3.14 0.11 1.35
CA GLU A 85 2.08 1.06 1.62
C GLU A 85 2.11 2.22 0.63
N ASP A 86 0.94 2.80 0.36
CA ASP A 86 0.80 3.99 -0.49
C ASP A 86 1.64 5.16 0.06
N VAL A 87 2.33 5.88 -0.83
CA VAL A 87 3.10 7.09 -0.50
C VAL A 87 2.36 8.31 -1.04
N THR A 88 1.89 9.18 -0.15
CA THR A 88 1.29 10.46 -0.56
C THR A 88 2.36 11.53 -0.70
N PHE A 89 2.26 12.35 -1.76
CA PHE A 89 3.19 13.44 -2.02
C PHE A 89 2.50 14.61 -2.73
N THR A 90 3.12 15.78 -2.66
CA THR A 90 2.67 17.00 -3.36
C THR A 90 3.85 17.62 -4.06
N LEU A 91 3.72 17.85 -5.36
CA LEU A 91 4.76 18.53 -6.14
C LEU A 91 4.64 20.05 -5.98
N LYS A 92 5.79 20.68 -5.77
CA LYS A 92 5.90 22.14 -5.78
C LYS A 92 5.99 22.63 -7.22
N ASP A 93 5.49 23.84 -7.45
CA ASP A 93 5.68 24.56 -8.71
C ASP A 93 7.13 25.09 -8.77
N THR A 94 8.03 24.25 -9.28
CA THR A 94 9.47 24.53 -9.41
C THR A 94 10.03 23.77 -10.61
N MET A 95 11.09 24.36 -11.20
CA MET A 95 11.85 23.76 -12.31
C MET A 95 12.79 22.63 -11.85
N GLU A 96 13.01 22.51 -10.55
CA GLU A 96 13.88 21.48 -9.98
C GLU A 96 13.21 20.10 -10.04
N VAL A 97 14.04 19.08 -10.30
CA VAL A 97 13.59 17.68 -10.23
C VAL A 97 13.33 17.33 -8.77
N GLN A 98 12.07 17.01 -8.46
CA GLN A 98 11.67 16.57 -7.13
C GLN A 98 11.80 15.05 -7.05
N LYS A 99 12.02 14.50 -5.84
CA LYS A 99 12.26 13.07 -5.66
C LYS A 99 11.22 12.48 -4.72
N VAL A 100 10.69 11.32 -5.10
CA VAL A 100 9.79 10.51 -4.28
C VAL A 100 10.34 9.09 -4.24
N GLU A 101 10.45 8.52 -3.04
CA GLU A 101 10.98 7.18 -2.83
C GLU A 101 9.90 6.29 -2.19
N MET A 102 9.74 5.08 -2.71
CA MET A 102 8.93 4.02 -2.11
C MET A 102 9.84 2.83 -1.78
N LYS A 103 9.69 2.27 -0.58
CA LYS A 103 10.55 1.20 -0.06
C LYS A 103 9.77 -0.08 0.15
N ASP A 104 10.36 -1.20 -0.29
CA ASP A 104 9.81 -2.53 -0.07
C ASP A 104 10.57 -3.32 0.98
N ALA A 105 9.80 -3.99 1.83
CA ALA A 105 10.30 -5.00 2.72
C ALA A 105 10.34 -6.36 2.01
N ARG A 106 11.39 -7.14 2.26
CA ARG A 106 11.45 -8.53 1.78
C ARG A 106 10.41 -9.38 2.48
N THR A 107 9.76 -10.24 1.72
CA THR A 107 8.91 -11.28 2.29
C THR A 107 9.74 -12.16 3.23
N PRO A 108 9.32 -12.37 4.51
CA PRO A 108 10.06 -13.26 5.42
C PRO A 108 10.15 -14.64 4.80
N GLU A 109 11.38 -15.15 4.63
CA GLU A 109 11.55 -16.56 4.29
C GLU A 109 10.85 -17.39 5.37
N LYS A 110 9.84 -18.18 4.99
CA LYS A 110 9.36 -19.26 5.84
C LYS A 110 10.52 -20.20 6.04
N THR A 111 11.26 -20.01 7.11
CA THR A 111 12.20 -21.00 7.61
C THR A 111 11.36 -22.23 7.93
N THR A 112 11.23 -23.13 6.96
CA THR A 112 10.89 -24.51 7.26
C THR A 112 12.11 -25.04 8.02
N GLU A 113 12.13 -24.82 9.33
CA GLU A 113 12.97 -25.62 10.20
C GLU A 113 12.63 -27.07 9.87
N LYS A 114 13.51 -27.71 9.09
CA LYS A 114 13.64 -29.16 9.13
C LYS A 114 14.13 -29.47 10.55
N THR A 115 13.19 -29.50 11.49
CA THR A 115 13.43 -30.19 12.75
C THR A 115 13.78 -31.60 12.37
N ASN A 116 15.10 -31.91 12.34
CA ASN A 116 15.59 -33.25 12.51
C ASN A 116 15.21 -33.66 13.93
N ALA A 117 13.92 -33.95 14.12
CA ALA A 117 13.47 -34.61 15.34
C ALA A 117 14.19 -35.95 15.43
N PRO A 118 14.89 -36.20 16.55
CA PRO A 118 15.45 -37.53 16.77
C PRO A 118 14.29 -38.53 16.71
N LYS A 119 14.43 -39.58 15.90
CA LYS A 119 13.50 -40.70 15.85
C LYS A 119 13.53 -41.41 17.19
N THR A 120 12.80 -40.92 18.17
CA THR A 120 12.37 -41.72 19.32
C THR A 120 11.01 -42.30 18.94
N GLY A 121 10.99 -43.61 18.73
CA GLY A 121 9.79 -44.33 18.35
C GLY A 121 8.77 -44.36 19.48
N ASP A 122 7.83 -43.45 19.45
CA ASP A 122 6.55 -43.58 20.15
C ASP A 122 5.47 -42.78 19.41
N ASN A 123 4.83 -43.47 18.45
CA ASN A 123 3.87 -42.88 17.53
C ASN A 123 2.43 -42.86 18.04
N GLN A 124 2.16 -43.07 19.34
CA GLN A 124 0.76 -43.29 19.77
C GLN A 124 0.12 -42.19 20.61
N LYS A 125 0.82 -41.16 21.02
CA LYS A 125 0.21 -40.16 21.95
C LYS A 125 0.10 -38.70 21.43
N ILE A 126 0.64 -38.37 20.28
CA ILE A 126 0.65 -37.00 19.79
C ILE A 126 -0.73 -36.56 19.31
N TRP A 127 -1.55 -37.45 18.76
CA TRP A 127 -2.89 -37.14 18.28
C TRP A 127 -3.88 -36.71 19.38
N ALA A 128 -3.69 -37.21 20.62
CA ALA A 128 -4.55 -36.86 21.74
C ALA A 128 -4.36 -35.41 22.19
N PHE A 129 -3.16 -34.87 22.08
CA PHE A 129 -2.90 -33.47 22.46
C PHE A 129 -3.32 -32.47 21.39
N VAL A 130 -3.25 -32.82 20.09
CA VAL A 130 -3.71 -31.99 19.00
C VAL A 130 -5.24 -31.81 19.03
N LEU A 131 -5.99 -32.86 19.36
CA LEU A 131 -7.43 -32.78 19.53
C LEU A 131 -7.84 -31.99 20.77
N LEU A 132 -7.05 -32.01 21.85
CA LEU A 132 -7.33 -31.23 23.06
C LEU A 132 -7.11 -29.72 22.82
N ALA A 133 -6.08 -29.34 22.04
CA ALA A 133 -5.81 -27.96 21.70
C ALA A 133 -6.89 -27.34 20.79
N LEU A 134 -7.48 -28.12 19.88
CA LEU A 134 -8.59 -27.67 19.03
C LEU A 134 -9.91 -27.51 19.79
N ALA A 135 -10.13 -28.29 20.87
CA ALA A 135 -11.32 -28.16 21.70
C ALA A 135 -11.33 -26.89 22.56
N SER A 136 -10.16 -26.37 22.94
CA SER A 136 -10.05 -25.14 23.75
C SER A 136 -10.25 -23.85 22.95
N ALA A 137 -9.96 -23.85 21.65
CA ALA A 137 -10.19 -22.68 20.78
C ALA A 137 -11.67 -22.51 20.35
N GLY A 138 -12.46 -23.57 20.38
CA GLY A 138 -13.89 -23.54 19.97
C GLY A 138 -14.85 -22.96 20.99
N THR A 139 -14.50 -22.92 22.28
CA THR A 139 -15.41 -22.49 23.34
C THR A 139 -15.50 -20.98 23.53
N ALA A 140 -14.44 -20.23 23.19
CA ALA A 140 -14.42 -18.76 23.37
C ALA A 140 -15.30 -18.03 22.33
N THR A 141 -15.38 -18.53 21.09
CA THR A 141 -16.18 -17.92 20.03
C THR A 141 -17.67 -18.28 20.11
N GLY A 142 -18.01 -19.46 20.61
CA GLY A 142 -19.40 -19.89 20.80
C GLY A 142 -20.16 -19.10 21.87
N VAL A 143 -19.50 -18.74 22.96
CA VAL A 143 -20.12 -17.99 24.08
C VAL A 143 -20.43 -16.54 23.71
N THR A 144 -19.58 -15.90 22.91
CA THR A 144 -19.81 -14.49 22.49
C THR A 144 -20.95 -14.38 21.46
N VAL A 145 -21.09 -15.35 20.56
CA VAL A 145 -22.21 -15.39 19.59
C VAL A 145 -23.54 -15.70 20.30
N TYR A 146 -23.54 -16.62 21.26
CA TYR A 146 -24.72 -16.95 22.04
C TYR A 146 -25.22 -15.79 22.91
N ARG A 147 -24.33 -15.05 23.54
CA ARG A 147 -24.68 -13.85 24.32
C ARG A 147 -25.25 -12.71 23.48
N ARG A 148 -24.72 -12.49 22.26
CA ARG A 148 -25.25 -11.48 21.31
C ARG A 148 -26.65 -11.85 20.80
N LYS A 149 -26.93 -13.16 20.57
CA LYS A 149 -28.25 -13.61 20.12
C LYS A 149 -29.29 -13.47 21.20
N LYS A 150 -28.94 -13.70 22.48
CA LYS A 150 -29.86 -13.57 23.61
C LYS A 150 -30.19 -12.08 23.92
N SER A 151 -29.26 -11.17 23.74
CA SER A 151 -29.49 -9.73 23.91
C SER A 151 -30.52 -9.21 22.87
N LYS A 152 -30.37 -9.61 21.59
CA LYS A 152 -31.30 -9.18 20.54
C LYS A 152 -32.72 -9.77 20.69
N MET A 153 -32.84 -10.95 21.30
CA MET A 153 -34.19 -11.55 21.56
C MET A 153 -34.92 -10.87 22.72
N THR A 154 -34.20 -10.33 23.73
CA THR A 154 -34.83 -9.62 24.86
C THR A 154 -35.27 -8.21 24.48
N ASP A 155 -34.54 -7.53 23.59
CA ASP A 155 -34.95 -6.20 23.12
C ASP A 155 -36.19 -6.27 22.22
N ASN A 156 -36.31 -7.30 21.35
CA ASN A 156 -37.44 -7.45 20.47
C ASN A 156 -38.72 -7.87 21.22
N LYS A 157 -38.59 -8.44 22.44
CA LYS A 157 -39.74 -8.83 23.26
C LYS A 157 -40.30 -7.64 24.06
N LYS A 158 -39.47 -6.63 24.37
CA LYS A 158 -39.94 -5.42 25.05
C LYS A 158 -40.71 -4.48 24.12
N GLU A 159 -40.38 -4.42 22.83
CA GLU A 159 -41.10 -3.57 21.87
C GLU A 159 -42.49 -4.11 21.50
N THR A 160 -42.81 -5.41 21.75
CA THR A 160 -44.08 -6.01 21.45
C THR A 160 -45.07 -5.96 22.61
N GLU A 161 -44.63 -5.60 23.83
CA GLU A 161 -45.52 -5.48 24.99
C GLU A 161 -45.96 -4.03 25.30
N GLU A 162 -45.43 -3.04 24.54
CA GLU A 162 -45.77 -1.60 24.67
C GLU A 162 -46.67 -1.06 23.52
N LYS A 163 -47.38 -1.96 22.77
CA LYS A 163 -48.33 -1.50 21.74
C LYS A 163 -49.71 -2.02 22.05
#